data_c3e959ddf57a2025ae5ec2a647413a29
#
_entry.id   c3e959ddf57a2025ae5ec2a647413a29
#
_cell.length_a   1.000
_cell.length_b   1.000
_cell.length_c   1.000
_cell.angle_alpha   90.00
_cell.angle_beta   90.00
_cell.angle_gamma   90.00
#
_symmetry.space_group_name_H-M   'P 1'
#
loop_
_entity.id
_entity.type
_entity.pdbx_description
1 polymer ?
#
loop_
_entity_poly.entity_id
_entity_poly.type
_entity_poly.pdbx_seq_one_letter_code
_entity_poly.pdbx_strand_id
1 'polypeptide(L)'
;MSVSGLLTYLRWRYPWILSFSTVVATVFALINILKPEIHDQTLMPALQSPWFIPHVTVYMFSYSVLGCAFILGCMGLIKRRADYLEATDKLVYTGLAFLTVGMLTGSIWAKAAWGHYWSWDPKETWAAATWAGYLLYVHLRLFRKNASRPLYWILNVSFLALQMCWYGVNYLPAARQSVHMYSRS
;
A
#
# COMPACT_ATOMS: atom_id res chain seq x y z
N MET A 1 20.90 0.04 -11.58
CA MET A 1 19.82 -0.92 -11.91
C MET A 1 19.47 -1.72 -10.65
N SER A 2 18.22 -1.81 -10.26
CA SER A 2 17.85 -2.61 -9.08
C SER A 2 17.92 -4.11 -9.40
N VAL A 3 18.33 -4.93 -8.44
CA VAL A 3 18.39 -6.39 -8.60
C VAL A 3 17.01 -6.96 -8.96
N SER A 4 15.95 -6.44 -8.33
CA SER A 4 14.56 -6.83 -8.62
C SER A 4 14.16 -6.53 -10.07
N GLY A 5 14.52 -5.37 -10.61
CA GLY A 5 14.26 -5.02 -12.00
C GLY A 5 14.96 -5.95 -12.99
N LEU A 6 16.22 -6.32 -12.68
CA LEU A 6 16.96 -7.27 -13.50
C LEU A 6 16.34 -8.67 -13.47
N LEU A 7 16.00 -9.19 -12.28
CA LEU A 7 15.36 -10.50 -12.13
C LEU A 7 14.02 -10.56 -12.86
N THR A 8 13.21 -9.50 -12.76
CA THR A 8 11.94 -9.40 -13.46
C THR A 8 12.13 -9.36 -14.96
N TYR A 9 13.12 -8.61 -15.47
CA TYR A 9 13.45 -8.60 -16.89
C TYR A 9 13.90 -9.98 -17.38
N LEU A 10 14.78 -10.65 -16.66
CA LEU A 10 15.25 -12.00 -17.03
C LEU A 10 14.11 -13.01 -17.11
N ARG A 11 13.07 -12.84 -16.25
CA ARG A 11 11.90 -13.75 -16.20
C ARG A 11 10.87 -13.48 -17.30
N TRP A 12 10.57 -12.21 -17.60
CA TRP A 12 9.47 -11.83 -18.51
C TRP A 12 9.91 -11.08 -19.76
N ARG A 13 11.18 -10.69 -19.89
CA ARG A 13 11.77 -10.05 -21.08
C ARG A 13 11.11 -8.73 -21.50
N TYR A 14 10.49 -7.97 -20.57
CA TYR A 14 9.92 -6.65 -20.87
C TYR A 14 10.96 -5.54 -20.71
N PRO A 15 11.48 -4.92 -21.80
CA PRO A 15 12.56 -3.92 -21.73
C PRO A 15 12.21 -2.68 -20.89
N TRP A 16 10.95 -2.28 -20.88
CA TRP A 16 10.49 -1.11 -20.13
C TRP A 16 10.69 -1.26 -18.62
N ILE A 17 10.71 -2.47 -18.09
CA ILE A 17 10.97 -2.75 -16.66
C ILE A 17 12.38 -2.31 -16.29
N LEU A 18 13.36 -2.55 -17.16
CA LEU A 18 14.74 -2.10 -16.92
C LEU A 18 14.83 -0.58 -16.89
N SER A 19 14.21 0.09 -17.87
CA SER A 19 14.19 1.55 -17.93
C SER A 19 13.53 2.15 -16.70
N PHE A 20 12.36 1.64 -16.32
CA PHE A 20 11.65 2.10 -15.13
C PHE A 20 12.46 1.88 -13.84
N SER A 21 13.01 0.68 -13.64
CA SER A 21 13.80 0.37 -12.44
C SER A 21 15.10 1.19 -12.37
N THR A 22 15.69 1.52 -13.52
CA THR A 22 16.87 2.37 -13.58
C THR A 22 16.54 3.81 -13.22
N VAL A 23 15.46 4.37 -13.77
CA VAL A 23 14.99 5.72 -13.42
C VAL A 23 14.71 5.83 -11.92
N VAL A 24 13.95 4.88 -11.36
CA VAL A 24 13.64 4.87 -9.93
C VAL A 24 14.91 4.78 -9.09
N ALA A 25 15.83 3.85 -9.42
CA ALA A 25 17.10 3.72 -8.70
C ALA A 25 17.96 5.00 -8.78
N THR A 26 17.99 5.65 -9.96
CA THR A 26 18.72 6.92 -10.15
C THR A 26 18.12 8.05 -9.32
N VAL A 27 16.77 8.17 -9.29
CA VAL A 27 16.10 9.19 -8.47
C VAL A 27 16.42 9.00 -7.00
N PHE A 28 16.34 7.76 -6.48
CA PHE A 28 16.71 7.48 -5.08
C PHE A 28 18.18 7.76 -4.79
N ALA A 29 19.09 7.39 -5.70
CA ALA A 29 20.52 7.69 -5.56
C ALA A 29 20.78 9.22 -5.53
N LEU A 30 20.13 9.97 -6.41
CA LEU A 30 20.23 11.43 -6.42
C LEU A 30 19.70 12.06 -5.13
N ILE A 31 18.55 11.60 -4.63
CA ILE A 31 18.00 12.08 -3.35
C ILE A 31 19.00 11.83 -2.21
N ASN A 32 19.61 10.66 -2.15
CA ASN A 32 20.60 10.32 -1.12
C ASN A 32 21.87 11.19 -1.22
N ILE A 33 22.31 11.53 -2.42
CA ILE A 33 23.49 12.39 -2.64
C ILE A 33 23.18 13.86 -2.33
N LEU A 34 22.02 14.35 -2.77
CA LEU A 34 21.64 15.76 -2.65
C LEU A 34 21.13 16.15 -1.26
N LYS A 35 20.70 15.17 -0.46
CA LYS A 35 20.19 15.37 0.91
C LYS A 35 20.87 14.43 1.91
N PRO A 36 22.18 14.59 2.16
CA PRO A 36 22.92 13.75 3.09
C PRO A 36 22.39 13.85 4.53
N GLU A 37 21.76 14.97 4.90
CA GLU A 37 21.12 15.18 6.21
C GLU A 37 20.04 14.15 6.55
N ILE A 38 19.52 13.41 5.56
CA ILE A 38 18.57 12.30 5.80
C ILE A 38 19.23 11.17 6.60
N HIS A 39 20.56 11.03 6.52
CA HIS A 39 21.31 9.97 7.21
C HIS A 39 21.70 10.33 8.65
N ASP A 40 21.72 11.62 8.98
CA ASP A 40 22.15 12.12 10.29
C ASP A 40 20.99 12.25 11.29
N GLN A 41 19.77 11.98 10.88
CA GLN A 41 18.60 12.02 11.77
C GLN A 41 18.57 10.77 12.64
N THR A 42 18.64 10.98 13.95
CA THR A 42 18.34 9.91 14.92
C THR A 42 16.90 9.46 14.74
N LEU A 43 16.72 8.19 14.38
CA LEU A 43 15.38 7.62 14.24
C LEU A 43 14.62 7.76 15.56
N MET A 44 13.39 8.24 15.49
CA MET A 44 12.49 8.27 16.65
C MET A 44 12.40 6.87 17.28
N PRO A 45 12.27 6.76 18.62
CA PRO A 45 12.25 5.47 19.31
C PRO A 45 11.25 4.47 18.72
N ALA A 46 10.08 4.95 18.28
CA ALA A 46 9.06 4.13 17.63
C ALA A 46 9.57 3.44 16.35
N LEU A 47 10.42 4.12 15.56
CA LEU A 47 10.98 3.61 14.29
C LEU A 47 12.16 2.64 14.51
N GLN A 48 12.72 2.58 15.72
CA GLN A 48 13.81 1.68 16.07
C GLN A 48 13.34 0.26 16.42
N SER A 49 12.03 0.04 16.52
CA SER A 49 11.47 -1.28 16.80
C SER A 49 11.78 -2.28 15.66
N PRO A 50 12.21 -3.52 15.97
CA PRO A 50 12.45 -4.54 14.97
C PRO A 50 11.21 -4.91 14.15
N TRP A 51 10.01 -4.61 14.65
CA TRP A 51 8.75 -4.83 13.95
C TRP A 51 8.40 -3.76 12.91
N PHE A 52 9.06 -2.61 12.96
CA PHE A 52 8.83 -1.52 12.00
C PHE A 52 9.18 -1.94 10.56
N ILE A 53 10.36 -2.52 10.35
CA ILE A 53 10.83 -2.92 9.02
C ILE A 53 9.91 -3.98 8.37
N PRO A 54 9.58 -5.12 9.03
CA PRO A 54 8.63 -6.08 8.48
C PRO A 54 7.28 -5.47 8.15
N HIS A 55 6.72 -4.66 9.05
CA HIS A 55 5.46 -3.97 8.84
C HIS A 55 5.46 -3.11 7.58
N VAL A 56 6.41 -2.19 7.46
CA VAL A 56 6.50 -1.28 6.32
C VAL A 56 6.76 -2.03 5.01
N THR A 57 7.66 -3.02 5.02
CA THR A 57 7.98 -3.81 3.82
C THR A 57 6.75 -4.55 3.27
N VAL A 58 6.00 -5.21 4.15
CA VAL A 58 4.79 -5.94 3.78
C VAL A 58 3.71 -4.98 3.28
N TYR A 59 3.53 -3.83 3.91
CA TYR A 59 2.60 -2.81 3.46
C TYR A 59 2.97 -2.25 2.09
N MET A 60 4.25 -1.90 1.86
CA MET A 60 4.71 -1.38 0.57
C MET A 60 4.45 -2.37 -0.57
N PHE A 61 4.69 -3.66 -0.32
CA PHE A 61 4.36 -4.72 -1.29
C PHE A 61 2.86 -4.77 -1.56
N SER A 62 2.03 -4.80 -0.50
CA SER A 62 0.58 -4.79 -0.62
C SER A 62 0.07 -3.59 -1.43
N TYR A 63 0.56 -2.39 -1.11
CA TYR A 63 0.19 -1.15 -1.79
C TYR A 63 0.52 -1.19 -3.29
N SER A 64 1.67 -1.73 -3.64
CA SER A 64 2.08 -1.86 -5.04
C SER A 64 1.16 -2.79 -5.82
N VAL A 65 0.82 -3.94 -5.23
CA VAL A 65 -0.09 -4.93 -5.84
C VAL A 65 -1.50 -4.37 -5.98
N LEU A 66 -2.02 -3.72 -4.92
CA LEU A 66 -3.35 -3.10 -4.92
C LEU A 66 -3.41 -1.87 -5.86
N GLY A 67 -2.29 -1.16 -6.05
CA GLY A 67 -2.15 -0.11 -7.05
C GLY A 67 -2.28 -0.64 -8.47
N CYS A 68 -1.68 -1.79 -8.77
CA CYS A 68 -1.87 -2.46 -10.07
C CYS A 68 -3.34 -2.89 -10.25
N ALA A 69 -3.99 -3.42 -9.20
CA ALA A 69 -5.41 -3.76 -9.23
C ALA A 69 -6.28 -2.53 -9.52
N PHE A 70 -5.98 -1.38 -8.89
CA PHE A 70 -6.67 -0.11 -9.12
C PHE A 70 -6.59 0.33 -10.59
N ILE A 71 -5.39 0.26 -11.21
CA ILE A 71 -5.22 0.61 -12.63
C ILE A 71 -6.09 -0.29 -13.51
N LEU A 72 -6.10 -1.60 -13.25
CA LEU A 72 -6.98 -2.53 -13.99
C LEU A 72 -8.46 -2.24 -13.74
N GLY A 73 -8.83 -1.87 -12.52
CA GLY A 73 -10.18 -1.44 -12.16
C GLY A 73 -10.63 -0.20 -12.93
N CYS A 74 -9.78 0.81 -13.04
CA CYS A 74 -10.03 2.00 -13.86
C CYS A 74 -10.18 1.64 -15.34
N MET A 75 -9.29 0.79 -15.86
CA MET A 75 -9.38 0.31 -17.25
C MET A 75 -10.68 -0.46 -17.51
N GLY A 76 -11.11 -1.30 -16.57
CA GLY A 76 -12.35 -2.05 -16.62
C GLY A 76 -13.58 -1.14 -16.66
N LEU A 77 -13.59 -0.05 -15.89
CA LEU A 77 -14.64 0.96 -15.89
C LEU A 77 -14.69 1.75 -17.21
N ILE A 78 -13.53 2.23 -17.68
CA ILE A 78 -13.43 3.06 -18.90
C ILE A 78 -13.80 2.25 -20.14
N LYS A 79 -13.23 1.05 -20.29
CA LYS A 79 -13.45 0.19 -21.46
C LYS A 79 -14.73 -0.63 -21.36
N ARG A 80 -15.45 -0.59 -20.23
CA ARG A 80 -16.66 -1.35 -19.93
C ARG A 80 -16.51 -2.85 -20.21
N ARG A 81 -15.34 -3.42 -19.89
CA ARG A 81 -15.01 -4.82 -20.15
C ARG A 81 -14.86 -5.59 -18.86
N ALA A 82 -15.37 -6.83 -18.85
CA ALA A 82 -15.24 -7.75 -17.72
C ALA A 82 -13.92 -8.54 -17.75
N ASP A 83 -13.20 -8.55 -18.85
CA ASP A 83 -12.00 -9.38 -19.09
C ASP A 83 -10.87 -9.10 -18.08
N TYR A 84 -10.85 -7.90 -17.50
CA TYR A 84 -9.86 -7.52 -16.48
C TYR A 84 -10.15 -8.11 -15.09
N LEU A 85 -11.38 -8.64 -14.84
CA LEU A 85 -11.76 -9.12 -13.51
C LEU A 85 -10.87 -10.25 -12.99
N GLU A 86 -10.54 -11.22 -13.83
CA GLU A 86 -9.72 -12.36 -13.40
C GLU A 86 -8.32 -11.94 -12.96
N ALA A 87 -7.68 -11.04 -13.72
CA ALA A 87 -6.38 -10.49 -13.34
C ALA A 87 -6.49 -9.63 -12.08
N THR A 88 -7.55 -8.83 -11.99
CA THR A 88 -7.84 -7.98 -10.82
C THR A 88 -8.07 -8.84 -9.57
N ASP A 89 -8.84 -9.93 -9.67
CA ASP A 89 -9.09 -10.86 -8.55
C ASP A 89 -7.77 -11.39 -7.97
N LYS A 90 -6.86 -11.86 -8.83
CA LYS A 90 -5.55 -12.37 -8.39
C LYS A 90 -4.73 -11.32 -7.65
N LEU A 91 -4.73 -10.08 -8.14
CA LEU A 91 -4.04 -8.97 -7.50
C LEU A 91 -4.70 -8.58 -6.17
N VAL A 92 -6.02 -8.51 -6.13
CA VAL A 92 -6.76 -8.19 -4.89
C VAL A 92 -6.53 -9.25 -3.83
N TYR A 93 -6.64 -10.54 -4.15
CA TYR A 93 -6.41 -11.61 -3.18
C TYR A 93 -4.99 -11.57 -2.62
N THR A 94 -4.00 -11.38 -3.50
CA THR A 94 -2.59 -11.24 -3.07
C THR A 94 -2.40 -9.99 -2.22
N GLY A 95 -2.85 -8.83 -2.70
CA GLY A 95 -2.70 -7.55 -2.00
C GLY A 95 -3.42 -7.53 -0.65
N LEU A 96 -4.64 -8.08 -0.57
CA LEU A 96 -5.40 -8.17 0.68
C LEU A 96 -4.74 -9.12 1.70
N ALA A 97 -4.18 -10.24 1.25
CA ALA A 97 -3.44 -11.15 2.12
C ALA A 97 -2.24 -10.43 2.76
N PHE A 98 -1.44 -9.73 1.95
CA PHE A 98 -0.31 -8.94 2.46
C PHE A 98 -0.77 -7.74 3.29
N LEU A 99 -1.88 -7.09 2.96
CA LEU A 99 -2.47 -6.03 3.78
C LEU A 99 -2.83 -6.54 5.18
N THR A 100 -3.42 -7.72 5.26
CA THR A 100 -3.78 -8.37 6.52
C THR A 100 -2.53 -8.67 7.36
N VAL A 101 -1.50 -9.27 6.76
CA VAL A 101 -0.23 -9.52 7.45
C VAL A 101 0.42 -8.20 7.89
N GLY A 102 0.34 -7.16 7.06
CA GLY A 102 0.82 -5.82 7.39
C GLY A 102 0.09 -5.20 8.58
N MET A 103 -1.24 -5.36 8.68
CA MET A 103 -2.02 -4.90 9.84
C MET A 103 -1.62 -5.66 11.11
N LEU A 104 -1.43 -6.98 11.05
CA LEU A 104 -1.01 -7.79 12.18
C LEU A 104 0.40 -7.40 12.66
N THR A 105 1.37 -7.29 11.77
CA THR A 105 2.73 -6.85 12.12
C THR A 105 2.74 -5.42 12.64
N GLY A 106 1.89 -4.55 12.09
CA GLY A 106 1.69 -3.18 12.55
C GLY A 106 1.11 -3.08 13.95
N SER A 107 0.18 -3.96 14.31
CA SER A 107 -0.36 -4.00 15.66
C SER A 107 0.71 -4.43 16.69
N ILE A 108 1.58 -5.38 16.33
CA ILE A 108 2.70 -5.78 17.19
C ILE A 108 3.70 -4.62 17.32
N TRP A 109 4.00 -3.94 16.23
CA TRP A 109 4.82 -2.74 16.24
C TRP A 109 4.21 -1.64 17.13
N ALA A 110 2.92 -1.36 17.00
CA ALA A 110 2.21 -0.38 17.82
C ALA A 110 2.29 -0.72 19.31
N LYS A 111 2.15 -2.00 19.66
CA LYS A 111 2.34 -2.46 21.04
C LYS A 111 3.75 -2.19 21.58
N ALA A 112 4.77 -2.41 20.75
CA ALA A 112 6.16 -2.17 21.14
C ALA A 112 6.48 -0.66 21.23
N ALA A 113 5.88 0.17 20.36
CA ALA A 113 6.16 1.60 20.26
C ALA A 113 5.34 2.45 21.26
N TRP A 114 4.08 2.11 21.45
CA TRP A 114 3.10 2.94 22.20
C TRP A 114 2.36 2.21 23.31
N GLY A 115 2.62 0.93 23.53
CA GLY A 115 2.06 0.17 24.63
C GLY A 115 0.68 -0.48 24.40
N HIS A 116 0.07 -0.27 23.24
CA HIS A 116 -1.23 -0.87 22.85
C HIS A 116 -1.20 -1.38 21.42
N TYR A 117 -1.99 -2.42 21.11
CA TYR A 117 -2.02 -3.03 19.77
C TYR A 117 -2.82 -2.21 18.77
N TRP A 118 -3.83 -1.47 19.23
CA TRP A 118 -4.76 -0.74 18.41
C TRP A 118 -5.42 0.38 19.23
N SER A 119 -5.50 1.57 18.71
CA SER A 119 -6.03 2.76 19.40
C SER A 119 -7.13 3.50 18.65
N TRP A 120 -7.54 2.99 17.48
CA TRP A 120 -8.43 3.70 16.56
C TRP A 120 -7.90 5.06 16.11
N ASP A 121 -6.59 5.18 16.07
CA ASP A 121 -5.92 6.32 15.45
C ASP A 121 -6.44 6.52 14.00
N PRO A 122 -6.47 7.75 13.49
CA PRO A 122 -6.95 8.01 12.12
C PRO A 122 -6.31 7.13 11.04
N LYS A 123 -5.01 6.81 11.14
CA LYS A 123 -4.36 5.89 10.18
C LYS A 123 -4.85 4.45 10.34
N GLU A 124 -5.00 3.99 11.57
CA GLU A 124 -5.55 2.66 11.86
C GLU A 124 -6.99 2.53 11.37
N THR A 125 -7.81 3.56 11.60
CA THR A 125 -9.21 3.61 11.16
C THR A 125 -9.31 3.53 9.63
N TRP A 126 -8.51 4.28 8.90
CA TRP A 126 -8.49 4.21 7.44
C TRP A 126 -7.90 2.91 6.91
N ALA A 127 -6.93 2.29 7.61
CA ALA A 127 -6.43 0.97 7.29
C ALA A 127 -7.53 -0.09 7.44
N ALA A 128 -8.32 -0.05 8.53
CA ALA A 128 -9.46 -0.94 8.73
C ALA A 128 -10.56 -0.73 7.68
N ALA A 129 -10.88 0.52 7.33
CA ALA A 129 -11.84 0.86 6.28
C ALA A 129 -11.40 0.31 4.90
N THR A 130 -10.12 0.46 4.58
CA THR A 130 -9.51 -0.09 3.35
C THR A 130 -9.64 -1.61 3.32
N TRP A 131 -9.26 -2.27 4.39
CA TRP A 131 -9.33 -3.73 4.53
C TRP A 131 -10.78 -4.23 4.38
N ALA A 132 -11.73 -3.59 5.06
CA ALA A 132 -13.16 -3.92 4.94
C ALA A 132 -13.68 -3.72 3.51
N GLY A 133 -13.26 -2.67 2.80
CA GLY A 133 -13.62 -2.42 1.41
C GLY A 133 -13.12 -3.54 0.48
N TYR A 134 -11.89 -4.00 0.63
CA TYR A 134 -11.40 -5.14 -0.15
C TYR A 134 -12.04 -6.46 0.24
N LEU A 135 -12.37 -6.69 1.52
CA LEU A 135 -13.18 -7.84 1.94
C LEU A 135 -14.56 -7.81 1.29
N LEU A 136 -15.21 -6.66 1.24
CA LEU A 136 -16.50 -6.49 0.56
C LEU A 136 -16.37 -6.84 -0.93
N TYR A 137 -15.29 -6.39 -1.60
CA TYR A 137 -15.01 -6.78 -2.98
C TYR A 137 -14.96 -8.31 -3.13
N VAL A 138 -14.16 -8.98 -2.28
CA VAL A 138 -13.99 -10.44 -2.32
C VAL A 138 -15.33 -11.16 -2.11
N HIS A 139 -16.12 -10.77 -1.10
CA HIS A 139 -17.42 -11.39 -0.83
C HIS A 139 -18.41 -11.19 -1.99
N LEU A 140 -18.52 -9.97 -2.50
CA LEU A 140 -19.41 -9.70 -3.63
C LEU A 140 -18.97 -10.44 -4.91
N ARG A 141 -17.67 -10.61 -5.10
CA ARG A 141 -17.13 -11.38 -6.24
C ARG A 141 -17.50 -12.85 -6.17
N LEU A 142 -17.54 -13.44 -4.97
CA LEU A 142 -17.97 -14.82 -4.76
C LEU A 142 -19.46 -15.00 -5.08
N PHE A 143 -20.32 -14.05 -4.71
CA PHE A 143 -21.77 -14.15 -4.89
C PHE A 143 -22.29 -13.61 -6.24
N ARG A 144 -21.59 -12.63 -6.83
CA ARG A 144 -22.04 -11.94 -8.06
C ARG A 144 -20.99 -12.03 -9.17
N LYS A 145 -20.86 -13.23 -9.75
CA LYS A 145 -19.85 -13.52 -10.78
C LYS A 145 -19.88 -12.58 -12.00
N ASN A 146 -21.05 -12.07 -12.37
CA ASN A 146 -21.28 -11.28 -13.60
C ASN A 146 -21.36 -9.75 -13.38
N ALA A 147 -21.30 -9.26 -12.15
CA ALA A 147 -21.46 -7.83 -11.86
C ALA A 147 -20.11 -7.09 -11.90
N SER A 148 -19.52 -6.91 -13.09
CA SER A 148 -18.20 -6.30 -13.25
C SER A 148 -18.13 -4.84 -12.78
N ARG A 149 -19.11 -4.02 -13.16
CA ARG A 149 -19.08 -2.57 -12.92
C ARG A 149 -19.10 -2.17 -11.43
N PRO A 150 -20.02 -2.67 -10.60
CA PRO A 150 -19.98 -2.36 -9.17
C PRO A 150 -18.73 -2.90 -8.48
N LEU A 151 -18.18 -4.04 -8.90
CA LEU A 151 -16.94 -4.58 -8.36
C LEU A 151 -15.74 -3.63 -8.61
N TYR A 152 -15.61 -3.10 -9.81
CA TYR A 152 -14.57 -2.11 -10.11
C TYR A 152 -14.74 -0.83 -9.29
N TRP A 153 -15.98 -0.37 -9.05
CA TRP A 153 -16.20 0.79 -8.20
C TRP A 153 -15.77 0.54 -6.74
N ILE A 154 -16.14 -0.60 -6.17
CA ILE A 154 -15.75 -0.95 -4.80
C ILE A 154 -14.23 -1.03 -4.69
N LEU A 155 -13.57 -1.70 -5.63
CA LEU A 155 -12.11 -1.79 -5.67
C LEU A 155 -11.45 -0.41 -5.71
N ASN A 156 -11.92 0.47 -6.59
CA ASN A 156 -11.33 1.80 -6.75
C ASN A 156 -11.57 2.69 -5.53
N VAL A 157 -12.75 2.63 -4.93
CA VAL A 157 -13.05 3.34 -3.68
C VAL A 157 -12.19 2.82 -2.53
N SER A 158 -11.98 1.49 -2.45
CA SER A 158 -11.09 0.89 -1.44
C SER A 158 -9.65 1.36 -1.59
N PHE A 159 -9.17 1.53 -2.83
CA PHE A 159 -7.84 2.09 -3.08
C PHE A 159 -7.75 3.57 -2.70
N LEU A 160 -8.80 4.36 -2.93
CA LEU A 160 -8.84 5.74 -2.46
C LEU A 160 -8.84 5.83 -0.92
N ALA A 161 -9.53 4.90 -0.23
CA ALA A 161 -9.43 4.79 1.23
C ALA A 161 -7.99 4.48 1.69
N LEU A 162 -7.25 3.65 0.92
CA LEU A 162 -5.84 3.40 1.15
C LEU A 162 -4.99 4.67 1.01
N GLN A 163 -5.28 5.52 0.02
CA GLN A 163 -4.60 6.81 -0.13
C GLN A 163 -4.93 7.77 1.02
N MET A 164 -6.14 7.70 1.57
CA MET A 164 -6.48 8.46 2.78
C MET A 164 -5.64 8.00 3.98
N CYS A 165 -5.40 6.70 4.14
CA CYS A 165 -4.50 6.18 5.18
C CYS A 165 -3.07 6.71 5.06
N TRP A 166 -2.55 6.85 3.82
CA TRP A 166 -1.17 7.28 3.57
C TRP A 166 -1.00 8.80 3.59
N TYR A 167 -1.80 9.51 2.78
CA TYR A 167 -1.67 10.96 2.56
C TYR A 167 -2.77 11.76 3.23
N GLY A 168 -4.03 11.35 3.06
CA GLY A 168 -5.18 12.15 3.40
C GLY A 168 -5.29 12.45 4.90
N VAL A 169 -4.90 11.50 5.73
CA VAL A 169 -4.89 11.67 7.20
C VAL A 169 -4.06 12.89 7.61
N ASN A 170 -2.95 13.18 6.93
CA ASN A 170 -2.07 14.30 7.30
C ASN A 170 -2.74 15.68 7.16
N TYR A 171 -3.81 15.77 6.38
CA TYR A 171 -4.60 17.00 6.17
C TYR A 171 -5.85 17.08 7.05
N LEU A 172 -6.19 16.01 7.76
CA LEU A 172 -7.36 15.99 8.63
C LEU A 172 -7.05 16.65 10.00
N PRO A 173 -7.98 17.45 10.57
CA PRO A 173 -7.81 18.01 11.91
C PRO A 173 -7.56 16.93 12.98
N ALA A 174 -8.21 15.77 12.85
CA ALA A 174 -8.04 14.63 13.74
C ALA A 174 -6.60 14.06 13.75
N ALA A 175 -5.85 14.28 12.67
CA ALA A 175 -4.45 13.83 12.60
C ALA A 175 -3.53 14.58 13.57
N ARG A 176 -3.91 15.77 14.03
CA ARG A 176 -3.09 16.56 14.96
C ARG A 176 -2.84 15.86 16.30
N GLN A 177 -3.69 14.92 16.66
CA GLN A 177 -3.59 14.10 17.88
C GLN A 177 -3.13 12.67 17.59
N SER A 178 -2.78 12.34 16.34
CA SER A 178 -2.34 11.02 15.93
C SER A 178 -0.94 10.70 16.43
N VAL A 179 -0.75 9.53 17.01
CA VAL A 179 0.56 9.00 17.41
C VAL A 179 1.48 8.72 16.21
N HIS A 180 0.91 8.68 15.00
CA HIS A 180 1.63 8.45 13.74
C HIS A 180 2.07 9.75 13.04
N MET A 181 1.92 10.92 13.68
CA MET A 181 2.38 12.21 13.13
C MET A 181 3.82 12.49 13.56
N TYR A 182 4.76 12.19 12.67
CA TYR A 182 6.21 12.38 12.93
C TYR A 182 6.76 13.74 12.44
N SER A 183 5.93 14.60 11.85
CA SER A 183 6.39 15.80 11.13
C SER A 183 6.06 17.13 11.83
N ARG A 184 6.20 17.21 13.15
CA ARG A 184 6.13 18.48 13.87
C ARG A 184 7.17 18.54 14.97
N SER A 185 8.36 18.93 14.62
CA SER A 185 9.25 19.73 15.43
C SER A 185 9.46 21.03 14.72
#